data_fa3c3e30e16e3b0a457aac6c7e068302
#
_entry.id   fa3c3e30e16e3b0a457aac6c7e068302
#
_cell.length_a   1.000
_cell.length_b   1.000
_cell.length_c   1.000
_cell.angle_alpha   90.00
_cell.angle_beta   90.00
_cell.angle_gamma   90.00
#
_symmetry.space_group_name_H-M   'P 1'
#
loop_
_entity.id
_entity.type
_entity.pdbx_description
1 polymer ?
#
loop_
_entity_poly.entity_id
_entity_poly.type
_entity_poly.pdbx_seq_one_letter_code
_entity_poly.pdbx_strand_id
1 'polypeptide(L)'
;MAIKKKIAKTKAKKKKTKPAKKSRKKLRTKKKVVTKKSATKKRSKKTRITNKLRTIKREVKKMSTETIKSGVSASLDTSHLKVPFPYKKKYGNYINGKFVEPLSGKYFDNVSPINNEVICQVPRSDAKDVDAALDAAHEAFKEWGKTDITTRSNILNKIADVLEKNLNLLATAECLDNGKPIRECMAADLPLVIDHWRYFAGVIRAEEGSIAEISNSQYS
;
A
#
# COMPACT_ATOMS: atom_id res chain seq x y z
N MET A 1 6.03 60.62 14.00
CA MET A 1 5.38 61.72 13.24
C MET A 1 4.15 61.17 12.56
N ALA A 2 3.00 61.73 12.94
CA ALA A 2 1.68 61.31 12.48
C ALA A 2 1.27 62.09 11.23
N ILE A 3 0.66 61.43 10.25
CA ILE A 3 -0.14 62.11 9.24
C ILE A 3 -1.48 61.39 9.14
N LYS A 4 -2.51 62.00 9.75
CA LYS A 4 -3.93 61.72 9.55
C LYS A 4 -4.37 62.35 8.22
N LYS A 5 -5.09 61.60 7.38
CA LYS A 5 -5.97 62.22 6.36
C LYS A 5 -7.39 61.65 6.48
N LYS A 6 -8.31 62.58 6.80
CA LYS A 6 -9.77 62.47 6.71
C LYS A 6 -10.21 62.33 5.27
N ILE A 7 -11.15 61.44 4.98
CA ILE A 7 -11.98 61.49 3.78
C ILE A 7 -13.45 61.45 4.20
N ALA A 8 -14.17 62.42 3.68
CA ALA A 8 -15.52 62.79 4.04
C ALA A 8 -16.60 61.83 3.53
N LYS A 9 -17.67 61.73 4.33
CA LYS A 9 -18.92 61.02 3.99
C LYS A 9 -19.74 61.83 3.01
N THR A 10 -20.06 61.26 1.83
CA THR A 10 -21.13 61.76 0.97
C THR A 10 -22.32 60.81 1.04
N LYS A 11 -23.42 61.26 1.65
CA LYS A 11 -24.70 60.52 1.70
C LYS A 11 -25.48 60.76 0.41
N ALA A 12 -25.65 59.76 -0.42
CA ALA A 12 -26.62 59.76 -1.51
C ALA A 12 -27.91 59.04 -1.08
N LYS A 13 -29.02 59.80 -0.97
CA LYS A 13 -30.38 59.28 -0.75
C LYS A 13 -30.88 58.58 -2.02
N LYS A 14 -31.01 57.26 -2.04
CA LYS A 14 -31.77 56.55 -3.08
C LYS A 14 -33.22 56.35 -2.63
N LYS A 15 -34.18 56.99 -3.32
CA LYS A 15 -35.61 56.73 -3.23
C LYS A 15 -35.92 55.29 -3.63
N LYS A 16 -36.49 54.50 -2.72
CA LYS A 16 -37.01 53.14 -3.01
C LYS A 16 -38.44 53.25 -3.55
N THR A 17 -38.62 52.97 -4.83
CA THR A 17 -39.95 52.68 -5.40
C THR A 17 -40.31 51.20 -5.17
N LYS A 18 -41.45 50.94 -4.58
CA LYS A 18 -41.97 49.56 -4.32
C LYS A 18 -42.52 48.97 -5.62
N PRO A 19 -42.03 47.84 -6.12
CA PRO A 19 -42.67 47.15 -7.25
C PRO A 19 -43.94 46.44 -6.79
N ALA A 20 -45.01 46.48 -7.62
CA ALA A 20 -46.34 45.98 -7.34
C ALA A 20 -46.38 44.49 -6.96
N LYS A 21 -47.13 44.12 -5.92
CA LYS A 21 -47.26 42.78 -5.33
C LYS A 21 -47.63 41.63 -6.36
N LYS A 22 -48.20 41.96 -7.51
CA LYS A 22 -48.60 40.97 -8.53
C LYS A 22 -47.47 40.34 -9.32
N SER A 23 -46.37 41.05 -9.57
CA SER A 23 -45.25 40.51 -10.32
C SER A 23 -44.39 39.52 -9.51
N ARG A 24 -44.33 39.71 -8.18
CA ARG A 24 -43.58 38.79 -7.28
C ARG A 24 -44.24 37.39 -7.14
N LYS A 25 -45.58 37.32 -7.22
CA LYS A 25 -46.30 36.03 -7.11
C LYS A 25 -46.10 35.14 -8.34
N LYS A 26 -46.06 35.72 -9.57
CA LYS A 26 -45.78 34.96 -10.83
C LYS A 26 -44.34 34.49 -10.92
N LEU A 27 -43.37 35.24 -10.42
CA LEU A 27 -41.96 34.85 -10.40
C LEU A 27 -41.68 33.71 -9.39
N ARG A 28 -42.37 33.74 -8.24
CA ARG A 28 -42.23 32.72 -7.19
C ARG A 28 -42.83 31.37 -7.59
N THR A 29 -43.93 31.36 -8.35
CA THR A 29 -44.53 30.11 -8.91
C THR A 29 -43.67 29.51 -10.02
N LYS A 30 -43.11 30.34 -10.94
CA LYS A 30 -42.18 29.82 -11.97
C LYS A 30 -40.91 29.25 -11.37
N LYS A 31 -40.28 29.84 -10.35
CA LYS A 31 -39.11 29.29 -9.65
C LYS A 31 -39.45 27.98 -8.92
N LYS A 32 -40.62 27.83 -8.27
CA LYS A 32 -41.02 26.58 -7.62
C LYS A 32 -41.24 25.42 -8.61
N VAL A 33 -41.76 25.70 -9.80
CA VAL A 33 -42.01 24.69 -10.84
C VAL A 33 -40.67 24.23 -11.47
N VAL A 34 -39.74 25.14 -11.72
CA VAL A 34 -38.41 24.82 -12.27
C VAL A 34 -37.59 24.01 -11.28
N THR A 35 -37.61 24.35 -9.98
CA THR A 35 -36.88 23.57 -8.96
C THR A 35 -37.48 22.18 -8.73
N LYS A 36 -38.82 22.01 -8.80
CA LYS A 36 -39.44 20.68 -8.72
C LYS A 36 -39.11 19.82 -9.94
N LYS A 37 -39.13 20.35 -11.17
CA LYS A 37 -38.73 19.59 -12.37
C LYS A 37 -37.25 19.18 -12.37
N SER A 38 -36.33 20.02 -11.87
CA SER A 38 -34.90 19.68 -11.75
C SER A 38 -34.64 18.63 -10.66
N ALA A 39 -35.35 18.68 -9.55
CA ALA A 39 -35.24 17.71 -8.46
C ALA A 39 -35.76 16.31 -8.88
N THR A 40 -36.90 16.27 -9.63
CA THR A 40 -37.45 15.01 -10.14
C THR A 40 -36.51 14.38 -11.20
N LYS A 41 -35.93 15.19 -12.08
CA LYS A 41 -34.96 14.72 -13.09
C LYS A 41 -33.65 14.21 -12.46
N LYS A 42 -33.15 14.85 -11.38
CA LYS A 42 -32.01 14.36 -10.59
C LYS A 42 -32.33 13.05 -9.86
N ARG A 43 -33.54 12.93 -9.29
CA ARG A 43 -33.98 11.71 -8.57
C ARG A 43 -34.13 10.52 -9.53
N SER A 44 -34.70 10.71 -10.72
CA SER A 44 -34.82 9.65 -11.74
C SER A 44 -33.45 9.21 -12.27
N LYS A 45 -32.51 10.13 -12.52
CA LYS A 45 -31.12 9.78 -12.88
C LYS A 45 -30.43 8.97 -11.79
N LYS A 46 -30.55 9.37 -10.51
CA LYS A 46 -29.94 8.65 -9.37
C LYS A 46 -30.52 7.23 -9.24
N THR A 47 -31.84 7.05 -9.39
CA THR A 47 -32.49 5.73 -9.36
C THR A 47 -32.04 4.86 -10.54
N ARG A 48 -31.89 5.43 -11.74
CA ARG A 48 -31.43 4.70 -12.94
C ARG A 48 -29.97 4.23 -12.78
N ILE A 49 -29.09 5.06 -12.20
CA ILE A 49 -27.70 4.71 -11.90
C ILE A 49 -27.64 3.61 -10.84
N THR A 50 -28.44 3.72 -9.78
CA THR A 50 -28.47 2.72 -8.71
C THR A 50 -28.97 1.36 -9.22
N ASN A 51 -29.98 1.35 -10.09
CA ASN A 51 -30.46 0.11 -10.69
C ASN A 51 -29.44 -0.51 -11.64
N LYS A 52 -28.75 0.30 -12.45
CA LYS A 52 -27.67 -0.18 -13.33
C LYS A 52 -26.51 -0.79 -12.53
N LEU A 53 -26.13 -0.16 -11.41
CA LEU A 53 -25.12 -0.71 -10.50
C LEU A 53 -25.55 -2.01 -9.83
N ARG A 54 -26.83 -2.16 -9.48
CA ARG A 54 -27.37 -3.42 -8.94
C ARG A 54 -27.36 -4.54 -9.99
N THR A 55 -27.68 -4.22 -11.23
CA THR A 55 -27.63 -5.20 -12.34
C THR A 55 -26.18 -5.65 -12.57
N ILE A 56 -25.24 -4.71 -12.70
CA ILE A 56 -23.82 -5.03 -12.86
C ILE A 56 -23.29 -5.89 -11.70
N LYS A 57 -23.64 -5.54 -10.45
CA LYS A 57 -23.24 -6.37 -9.29
C LYS A 57 -23.82 -7.79 -9.33
N ARG A 58 -25.05 -7.96 -9.85
CA ARG A 58 -25.66 -9.30 -10.02
C ARG A 58 -24.98 -10.10 -11.12
N GLU A 59 -24.66 -9.45 -12.25
CA GLU A 59 -23.92 -10.08 -13.36
C GLU A 59 -22.51 -10.48 -12.96
N VAL A 60 -21.77 -9.60 -12.28
CA VAL A 60 -20.43 -9.92 -11.74
C VAL A 60 -20.50 -11.07 -10.74
N LYS A 61 -21.51 -11.08 -9.85
CA LYS A 61 -21.70 -12.19 -8.91
C LYS A 61 -22.08 -13.50 -9.62
N LYS A 62 -22.85 -13.44 -10.70
CA LYS A 62 -23.21 -14.60 -11.51
C LYS A 62 -22.01 -15.13 -12.29
N MET A 63 -21.21 -14.26 -12.90
CA MET A 63 -19.95 -14.61 -13.56
C MET A 63 -18.96 -15.25 -12.58
N SER A 64 -18.77 -14.69 -11.39
CA SER A 64 -17.89 -15.28 -10.38
C SER A 64 -18.37 -16.65 -9.89
N THR A 65 -19.70 -16.87 -9.80
CA THR A 65 -20.26 -18.19 -9.40
C THR A 65 -20.21 -19.22 -10.54
N GLU A 66 -20.30 -18.80 -11.80
CA GLU A 66 -20.15 -19.69 -12.95
C GLU A 66 -18.67 -20.06 -13.18
N THR A 67 -17.74 -19.12 -13.00
CA THR A 67 -16.30 -19.39 -13.06
C THR A 67 -15.86 -20.35 -11.95
N ILE A 68 -16.45 -20.25 -10.74
CA ILE A 68 -16.17 -21.19 -9.63
C ILE A 68 -16.74 -22.59 -9.93
N LYS A 69 -17.84 -22.70 -10.70
CA LYS A 69 -18.44 -23.99 -11.07
C LYS A 69 -17.77 -24.67 -12.25
N SER A 70 -17.07 -23.93 -13.09
CA SER A 70 -16.36 -24.48 -14.27
C SER A 70 -14.94 -24.90 -13.94
N GLY A 71 -14.63 -25.34 -12.72
CA GLY A 71 -13.44 -26.07 -12.31
C GLY A 71 -12.20 -26.03 -13.22
N VAL A 72 -11.85 -24.88 -13.76
CA VAL A 72 -10.55 -24.67 -14.39
C VAL A 72 -9.60 -24.34 -13.25
N SER A 73 -9.19 -25.36 -12.52
CA SER A 73 -7.94 -25.36 -11.81
C SER A 73 -6.84 -25.27 -12.89
N ALA A 74 -6.56 -24.07 -13.33
CA ALA A 74 -5.33 -23.78 -14.02
C ALA A 74 -4.24 -23.82 -12.95
N SER A 75 -3.83 -25.03 -12.55
CA SER A 75 -2.61 -25.22 -11.79
C SER A 75 -1.50 -24.53 -12.59
N LEU A 76 -0.83 -23.56 -11.96
CA LEU A 76 0.33 -22.92 -12.59
C LEU A 76 1.31 -24.03 -12.94
N ASP A 77 1.48 -24.30 -14.22
CA ASP A 77 2.47 -25.29 -14.67
C ASP A 77 3.86 -24.65 -14.54
N THR A 78 4.48 -24.88 -13.39
CA THR A 78 5.87 -24.51 -13.13
C THR A 78 6.85 -25.62 -13.47
N SER A 79 6.39 -26.71 -14.08
CA SER A 79 7.22 -27.90 -14.41
C SER A 79 8.42 -27.54 -15.30
N HIS A 80 8.26 -26.54 -16.18
CA HIS A 80 9.33 -26.02 -17.04
C HIS A 80 10.48 -25.34 -16.27
N LEU A 81 10.23 -24.86 -15.06
CA LEU A 81 11.25 -24.20 -14.22
C LEU A 81 12.05 -25.21 -13.40
N LYS A 82 11.62 -26.48 -13.33
CA LYS A 82 12.23 -27.55 -12.55
C LYS A 82 12.50 -27.18 -11.09
N VAL A 83 11.64 -26.34 -10.51
CA VAL A 83 11.69 -25.93 -9.11
C VAL A 83 10.48 -26.45 -8.37
N PRO A 84 10.61 -26.83 -7.08
CA PRO A 84 9.47 -27.22 -6.28
C PRO A 84 8.58 -26.01 -6.00
N PHE A 85 7.31 -26.24 -5.66
CA PHE A 85 6.41 -25.18 -5.21
C PHE A 85 7.04 -24.45 -4.02
N PRO A 86 7.26 -23.11 -4.10
CA PRO A 86 8.15 -22.40 -3.19
C PRO A 86 7.55 -22.14 -1.81
N TYR A 87 6.23 -22.32 -1.64
CA TYR A 87 5.54 -21.95 -0.42
C TYR A 87 5.20 -23.14 0.47
N LYS A 88 5.29 -22.93 1.81
CA LYS A 88 4.68 -23.81 2.81
C LYS A 88 3.19 -23.50 2.91
N LYS A 89 2.39 -24.44 3.37
CA LYS A 89 0.95 -24.22 3.58
C LYS A 89 0.65 -23.12 4.62
N LYS A 90 1.50 -22.99 5.63
CA LYS A 90 1.33 -22.05 6.74
C LYS A 90 2.68 -21.53 7.20
N TYR A 91 2.73 -20.24 7.50
CA TYR A 91 3.91 -19.59 8.07
C TYR A 91 3.64 -19.11 9.50
N GLY A 92 4.69 -18.89 10.27
CA GLY A 92 4.66 -18.23 11.56
C GLY A 92 5.47 -16.92 11.52
N ASN A 93 5.40 -16.13 12.58
CA ASN A 93 6.30 -15.00 12.80
C ASN A 93 7.72 -15.53 13.06
N TYR A 94 8.73 -14.95 12.45
CA TYR A 94 10.12 -15.30 12.75
C TYR A 94 10.64 -14.38 13.84
N ILE A 95 10.70 -14.88 15.08
CA ILE A 95 11.10 -14.13 16.27
C ILE A 95 12.16 -14.92 17.02
N ASN A 96 13.25 -14.27 17.42
CA ASN A 96 14.35 -14.86 18.16
C ASN A 96 14.88 -16.19 17.55
N GLY A 97 15.09 -16.20 16.24
CA GLY A 97 15.62 -17.35 15.52
C GLY A 97 14.63 -18.51 15.30
N LYS A 98 13.36 -18.35 15.62
CA LYS A 98 12.34 -19.40 15.50
C LYS A 98 11.07 -18.89 14.82
N PHE A 99 10.37 -19.80 14.13
CA PHE A 99 9.02 -19.56 13.66
C PHE A 99 8.03 -19.84 14.80
N VAL A 100 7.25 -18.82 15.17
CA VAL A 100 6.25 -18.88 16.25
C VAL A 100 4.87 -18.52 15.69
N GLU A 101 3.81 -19.11 16.23
CA GLU A 101 2.45 -18.73 15.85
C GLU A 101 2.11 -17.34 16.38
N PRO A 102 1.21 -16.58 15.71
CA PRO A 102 0.74 -15.31 16.26
C PRO A 102 0.00 -15.56 17.57
N LEU A 103 0.21 -14.69 18.55
CA LEU A 103 -0.38 -14.83 19.91
C LEU A 103 -1.91 -14.90 19.89
N SER A 104 -2.54 -14.25 18.92
CA SER A 104 -3.98 -14.30 18.70
C SER A 104 -4.47 -15.59 18.04
N GLY A 105 -3.58 -16.44 17.53
CA GLY A 105 -3.89 -17.62 16.74
C GLY A 105 -4.52 -17.32 15.37
N LYS A 106 -4.60 -16.03 14.96
CA LYS A 106 -5.27 -15.61 13.73
C LYS A 106 -4.33 -15.65 12.53
N TYR A 107 -4.90 -16.10 11.40
CA TYR A 107 -4.22 -16.14 10.10
C TYR A 107 -5.10 -15.51 9.02
N PHE A 108 -4.52 -15.21 7.88
CA PHE A 108 -5.25 -14.87 6.67
C PHE A 108 -4.61 -15.58 5.47
N ASP A 109 -5.42 -15.79 4.45
CA ASP A 109 -4.98 -16.45 3.22
C ASP A 109 -4.24 -15.46 2.34
N ASN A 110 -3.06 -15.86 1.86
CA ASN A 110 -2.35 -15.19 0.78
C ASN A 110 -2.80 -15.80 -0.54
N VAL A 111 -3.40 -14.99 -1.40
CA VAL A 111 -4.05 -15.43 -2.64
C VAL A 111 -3.25 -14.95 -3.84
N SER A 112 -2.90 -15.85 -4.75
CA SER A 112 -2.23 -15.49 -6.00
C SER A 112 -3.14 -14.66 -6.90
N PRO A 113 -2.69 -13.51 -7.42
CA PRO A 113 -3.45 -12.72 -8.38
C PRO A 113 -3.53 -13.40 -9.76
N ILE A 114 -2.75 -14.43 -10.03
CA ILE A 114 -2.71 -15.13 -11.32
C ILE A 114 -3.97 -15.98 -11.51
N ASN A 115 -4.38 -16.72 -10.48
CA ASN A 115 -5.45 -17.70 -10.56
C ASN A 115 -6.49 -17.62 -9.43
N ASN A 116 -6.31 -16.69 -8.48
CA ASN A 116 -7.10 -16.54 -7.26
C ASN A 116 -7.07 -17.78 -6.33
N GLU A 117 -6.04 -18.61 -6.43
CA GLU A 117 -5.84 -19.71 -5.50
C GLU A 117 -5.05 -19.29 -4.28
N VAL A 118 -5.31 -19.93 -3.15
CA VAL A 118 -4.57 -19.69 -1.91
C VAL A 118 -3.18 -20.31 -2.02
N ILE A 119 -2.16 -19.48 -1.91
CA ILE A 119 -0.75 -19.92 -1.95
C ILE A 119 -0.33 -20.45 -0.59
N CYS A 120 -0.66 -19.71 0.48
CA CYS A 120 -0.29 -20.04 1.85
C CYS A 120 -1.14 -19.26 2.85
N GLN A 121 -1.00 -19.61 4.12
CA GLN A 121 -1.53 -18.82 5.23
C GLN A 121 -0.41 -18.08 5.95
N VAL A 122 -0.63 -16.80 6.23
CA VAL A 122 0.32 -15.95 6.94
C VAL A 122 -0.30 -15.41 8.23
N PRO A 123 0.51 -15.17 9.28
CA PRO A 123 0.01 -14.79 10.59
C PRO A 123 -0.61 -13.38 10.53
N ARG A 124 -1.80 -13.21 11.13
CA ARG A 124 -2.40 -11.92 11.38
C ARG A 124 -1.97 -11.42 12.75
N SER A 125 -0.75 -10.91 12.79
CA SER A 125 -0.12 -10.42 14.01
C SER A 125 -0.80 -9.16 14.55
N ASP A 126 -0.72 -8.98 15.86
CA ASP A 126 -1.20 -7.80 16.57
C ASP A 126 -0.05 -7.10 17.33
N ALA A 127 -0.38 -6.06 18.12
CA ALA A 127 0.59 -5.29 18.87
C ALA A 127 1.48 -6.16 19.79
N LYS A 128 0.92 -7.21 20.39
CA LYS A 128 1.67 -8.10 21.30
C LYS A 128 2.74 -8.90 20.56
N ASP A 129 2.44 -9.35 19.31
CA ASP A 129 3.42 -10.03 18.48
C ASP A 129 4.55 -9.07 18.08
N VAL A 130 4.22 -7.80 17.80
CA VAL A 130 5.20 -6.75 17.50
C VAL A 130 6.07 -6.46 18.72
N ASP A 131 5.47 -6.30 19.91
CA ASP A 131 6.21 -6.07 21.16
C ASP A 131 7.20 -7.22 21.42
N ALA A 132 6.77 -8.47 21.28
CA ALA A 132 7.65 -9.62 21.42
C ALA A 132 8.81 -9.64 20.41
N ALA A 133 8.57 -9.21 19.18
CA ALA A 133 9.61 -9.09 18.15
C ALA A 133 10.60 -7.97 18.48
N LEU A 134 10.11 -6.82 18.96
CA LEU A 134 10.95 -5.69 19.37
C LEU A 134 11.81 -6.04 20.60
N ASP A 135 11.23 -6.72 21.60
CA ASP A 135 12.00 -7.17 22.77
C ASP A 135 13.14 -8.10 22.37
N ALA A 136 12.86 -9.06 21.48
CA ALA A 136 13.87 -9.96 20.96
C ALA A 136 14.98 -9.21 20.16
N ALA A 137 14.59 -8.19 19.39
CA ALA A 137 15.54 -7.37 18.65
C ALA A 137 16.41 -6.52 19.56
N HIS A 138 15.86 -5.90 20.61
CA HIS A 138 16.58 -5.13 21.61
C HIS A 138 17.59 -6.00 22.38
N GLU A 139 17.20 -7.23 22.72
CA GLU A 139 18.11 -8.16 23.37
C GLU A 139 19.27 -8.54 22.45
N ALA A 140 18.97 -8.87 21.19
CA ALA A 140 20.00 -9.20 20.19
C ALA A 140 20.95 -8.02 19.89
N PHE A 141 20.45 -6.79 19.96
CA PHE A 141 21.24 -5.59 19.69
C PHE A 141 22.44 -5.43 20.64
N LYS A 142 22.37 -5.94 21.86
CA LYS A 142 23.46 -5.88 22.83
C LYS A 142 24.77 -6.48 22.29
N GLU A 143 24.69 -7.56 21.52
CA GLU A 143 25.83 -8.19 20.86
C GLU A 143 25.98 -7.72 19.40
N TRP A 144 24.88 -7.63 18.66
CA TRP A 144 24.92 -7.18 17.27
C TRP A 144 25.48 -5.76 17.12
N GLY A 145 25.14 -4.85 18.05
CA GLY A 145 25.64 -3.48 18.06
C GLY A 145 27.18 -3.38 18.15
N LYS A 146 27.86 -4.40 18.70
CA LYS A 146 29.32 -4.48 18.81
C LYS A 146 30.01 -5.13 17.62
N THR A 147 29.22 -5.66 16.66
CA THR A 147 29.76 -6.35 15.49
C THR A 147 30.53 -5.38 14.60
N ASP A 148 31.75 -5.75 14.22
CA ASP A 148 32.59 -4.94 13.35
C ASP A 148 32.10 -4.84 11.92
N ILE A 149 32.54 -3.82 11.21
CA ILE A 149 32.12 -3.51 9.83
C ILE A 149 32.42 -4.68 8.87
N THR A 150 33.57 -5.33 9.02
CA THR A 150 33.98 -6.45 8.15
C THR A 150 33.05 -7.62 8.29
N THR A 151 32.69 -7.96 9.51
CA THR A 151 31.73 -9.05 9.79
C THR A 151 30.36 -8.75 9.19
N ARG A 152 29.85 -7.52 9.35
CA ARG A 152 28.58 -7.07 8.75
C ARG A 152 28.63 -7.15 7.22
N SER A 153 29.68 -6.64 6.59
CA SER A 153 29.91 -6.71 5.15
C SER A 153 29.91 -8.16 4.64
N ASN A 154 30.60 -9.05 5.34
CA ASN A 154 30.67 -10.47 4.97
C ASN A 154 29.29 -11.15 5.06
N ILE A 155 28.46 -10.79 6.05
CA ILE A 155 27.08 -11.29 6.16
C ILE A 155 26.24 -10.84 4.98
N LEU A 156 26.33 -9.55 4.56
CA LEU A 156 25.60 -9.03 3.40
C LEU A 156 26.00 -9.77 2.12
N ASN A 157 27.30 -9.99 1.89
CA ASN A 157 27.77 -10.79 0.74
C ASN A 157 27.25 -12.22 0.80
N LYS A 158 27.26 -12.87 1.97
CA LYS A 158 26.72 -14.21 2.14
C LYS A 158 25.22 -14.29 1.85
N ILE A 159 24.46 -13.25 2.19
CA ILE A 159 23.04 -13.15 1.82
C ILE A 159 22.91 -13.09 0.29
N ALA A 160 23.69 -12.24 -0.39
CA ALA A 160 23.70 -12.17 -1.85
C ALA A 160 23.98 -13.52 -2.51
N ASP A 161 24.98 -14.25 -2.02
CA ASP A 161 25.34 -15.59 -2.54
C ASP A 161 24.21 -16.61 -2.35
N VAL A 162 23.50 -16.56 -1.23
CA VAL A 162 22.35 -17.43 -0.97
C VAL A 162 21.18 -17.09 -1.88
N LEU A 163 20.91 -15.80 -2.10
CA LEU A 163 19.87 -15.35 -3.03
C LEU A 163 20.17 -15.80 -4.46
N GLU A 164 21.40 -15.60 -4.93
CA GLU A 164 21.83 -16.00 -6.27
C GLU A 164 21.71 -17.52 -6.47
N LYS A 165 22.13 -18.30 -5.50
CA LYS A 165 22.02 -19.77 -5.52
C LYS A 165 20.56 -20.25 -5.61
N ASN A 166 19.60 -19.47 -5.10
CA ASN A 166 18.18 -19.81 -5.08
C ASN A 166 17.36 -18.96 -6.05
N LEU A 167 17.98 -18.31 -7.03
CA LEU A 167 17.35 -17.34 -7.92
C LEU A 167 16.04 -17.87 -8.54
N ASN A 168 16.05 -19.07 -9.13
CA ASN A 168 14.88 -19.64 -9.77
C ASN A 168 13.71 -19.86 -8.79
N LEU A 169 14.01 -20.33 -7.58
CA LEU A 169 13.02 -20.57 -6.55
C LEU A 169 12.38 -19.25 -6.09
N LEU A 170 13.21 -18.24 -5.86
CA LEU A 170 12.77 -16.92 -5.42
C LEU A 170 11.99 -16.18 -6.50
N ALA A 171 12.44 -16.25 -7.76
CA ALA A 171 11.72 -15.67 -8.89
C ALA A 171 10.33 -16.32 -9.07
N THR A 172 10.24 -17.64 -8.88
CA THR A 172 8.96 -18.36 -8.92
C THR A 172 8.04 -17.91 -7.78
N ALA A 173 8.60 -17.74 -6.57
CA ALA A 173 7.84 -17.25 -5.43
C ALA A 173 7.28 -15.83 -5.69
N GLU A 174 8.11 -14.92 -6.15
CA GLU A 174 7.69 -13.56 -6.48
C GLU A 174 6.61 -13.53 -7.57
N CYS A 175 6.78 -14.31 -8.63
CA CYS A 175 5.79 -14.42 -9.70
C CYS A 175 4.43 -14.91 -9.18
N LEU A 176 4.41 -15.92 -8.32
CA LEU A 176 3.16 -16.45 -7.73
C LEU A 176 2.47 -15.46 -6.81
N ASP A 177 3.24 -14.67 -6.06
CA ASP A 177 2.73 -13.74 -5.05
C ASP A 177 2.16 -12.46 -5.65
N ASN A 178 2.88 -11.84 -6.60
CA ASN A 178 2.53 -10.53 -7.17
C ASN A 178 1.96 -10.57 -8.59
N GLY A 179 2.01 -11.73 -9.27
CA GLY A 179 1.54 -11.90 -10.64
C GLY A 179 2.47 -11.34 -11.71
N LYS A 180 3.69 -10.93 -11.37
CA LYS A 180 4.67 -10.42 -12.33
C LYS A 180 5.16 -11.54 -13.26
N PRO A 181 5.43 -11.27 -14.55
CA PRO A 181 6.00 -12.27 -15.46
C PRO A 181 7.32 -12.82 -14.92
N ILE A 182 7.47 -14.15 -14.91
CA ILE A 182 8.66 -14.84 -14.41
C ILE A 182 9.95 -14.37 -15.08
N ARG A 183 9.87 -14.00 -16.35
CA ARG A 183 11.00 -13.42 -17.09
C ARG A 183 11.54 -12.15 -16.44
N GLU A 184 10.66 -11.25 -15.97
CA GLU A 184 11.04 -10.01 -15.32
C GLU A 184 11.64 -10.28 -13.93
N CYS A 185 11.04 -11.19 -13.17
CA CYS A 185 11.59 -11.60 -11.87
C CYS A 185 13.01 -12.17 -12.02
N MET A 186 13.28 -12.99 -13.05
CA MET A 186 14.57 -13.62 -13.27
C MET A 186 15.61 -12.70 -13.93
N ALA A 187 15.22 -11.81 -14.83
CA ALA A 187 16.15 -11.00 -15.62
C ALA A 187 16.41 -9.61 -15.00
N ALA A 188 15.51 -9.11 -14.19
CA ALA A 188 15.61 -7.77 -13.62
C ALA A 188 15.57 -7.78 -12.08
N ASP A 189 14.48 -8.23 -11.46
CA ASP A 189 14.26 -8.02 -10.03
C ASP A 189 15.27 -8.75 -9.15
N LEU A 190 15.42 -10.05 -9.31
CA LEU A 190 16.33 -10.86 -8.48
C LEU A 190 17.81 -10.49 -8.70
N PRO A 191 18.29 -10.30 -9.95
CA PRO A 191 19.64 -9.78 -10.17
C PRO A 191 19.89 -8.43 -9.50
N LEU A 192 18.93 -7.51 -9.58
CA LEU A 192 19.03 -6.20 -8.93
C LEU A 192 19.08 -6.32 -7.40
N VAL A 193 18.26 -7.17 -6.80
CA VAL A 193 18.31 -7.46 -5.35
C VAL A 193 19.68 -7.97 -4.95
N ILE A 194 20.25 -8.95 -5.69
CA ILE A 194 21.56 -9.52 -5.40
C ILE A 194 22.66 -8.45 -5.52
N ASP A 195 22.61 -7.63 -6.57
CA ASP A 195 23.56 -6.54 -6.79
C ASP A 195 23.50 -5.51 -5.64
N HIS A 196 22.31 -5.12 -5.19
CA HIS A 196 22.17 -4.18 -4.07
C HIS A 196 22.74 -4.71 -2.76
N TRP A 197 22.57 -5.99 -2.45
CA TRP A 197 23.20 -6.59 -1.28
C TRP A 197 24.73 -6.50 -1.35
N ARG A 198 25.32 -6.78 -2.51
CA ARG A 198 26.77 -6.66 -2.75
C ARG A 198 27.22 -5.21 -2.70
N TYR A 199 26.47 -4.30 -3.30
CA TYR A 199 26.75 -2.87 -3.26
C TYR A 199 26.83 -2.36 -1.82
N PHE A 200 25.81 -2.62 -1.00
CA PHE A 200 25.81 -2.18 0.40
C PHE A 200 26.87 -2.90 1.26
N ALA A 201 27.22 -4.12 0.93
CA ALA A 201 28.37 -4.79 1.55
C ALA A 201 29.70 -4.04 1.29
N GLY A 202 29.83 -3.43 0.13
CA GLY A 202 30.97 -2.54 -0.19
C GLY A 202 30.86 -1.18 0.51
N VAL A 203 29.71 -0.53 0.44
CA VAL A 203 29.47 0.80 1.01
C VAL A 203 29.75 0.85 2.51
N ILE A 204 29.27 -0.13 3.28
CA ILE A 204 29.49 -0.17 4.73
C ILE A 204 30.98 -0.17 5.11
N ARG A 205 31.85 -0.68 4.21
CA ARG A 205 33.31 -0.69 4.43
C ARG A 205 33.99 0.64 4.06
N ALA A 206 33.33 1.46 3.23
CA ALA A 206 33.80 2.74 2.76
C ALA A 206 33.17 3.92 3.51
N GLU A 207 32.26 3.63 4.45
CA GLU A 207 31.63 4.67 5.26
C GLU A 207 32.62 5.29 6.20
N GLU A 208 32.80 6.60 6.10
CA GLU A 208 33.68 7.42 6.91
C GLU A 208 32.87 8.27 7.87
N GLY A 209 33.44 8.54 9.05
CA GLY A 209 32.93 9.55 9.96
C GLY A 209 33.43 10.92 9.59
N SER A 210 32.73 11.96 9.98
CA SER A 210 33.22 13.34 9.92
C SER A 210 33.20 13.98 11.29
N ILE A 211 34.11 14.91 11.52
CA ILE A 211 34.16 15.75 12.70
C ILE A 211 34.29 17.20 12.24
N ALA A 212 33.47 18.08 12.76
CA ALA A 212 33.52 19.50 12.48
C ALA A 212 33.75 20.27 13.78
N GLU A 213 34.64 21.26 13.72
CA GLU A 213 34.84 22.20 14.81
C GLU A 213 33.64 23.17 14.86
N ILE A 214 32.99 23.24 16.03
CA ILE A 214 31.91 24.20 16.29
C ILE A 214 32.48 25.46 16.95
N SER A 215 33.49 25.27 17.82
CA SER A 215 34.21 26.34 18.49
C SER A 215 35.54 25.81 18.93
N ASN A 216 36.44 26.70 19.44
CA ASN A 216 37.79 26.32 19.92
C ASN A 216 37.82 25.19 20.98
N SER A 217 36.67 24.82 21.52
CA SER A 217 36.56 23.79 22.58
C SER A 217 35.48 22.75 22.33
N GLN A 218 34.78 22.81 21.18
CA GLN A 218 33.66 21.90 20.87
C GLN A 218 33.74 21.37 19.44
N TYR A 219 33.52 20.07 19.28
CA TYR A 219 33.47 19.34 18.02
C TYR A 219 32.13 18.58 17.91
N SER A 220 31.62 18.38 16.70
CA SER A 220 30.42 17.58 16.40
C SER A 220 30.72 16.48 15.40
#